data_663907c307d665bf89140559de47cd8c
#
_entry.id   663907c307d665bf89140559de47cd8c
#
_cell.length_a   1.000
_cell.length_b   1.000
_cell.length_c   1.000
_cell.angle_alpha   90.00
_cell.angle_beta   90.00
_cell.angle_gamma   90.00
#
_symmetry.space_group_name_H-M   'P 1'
#
loop_
_entity.id
_entity.type
_entity.pdbx_description
1 polymer ?
#
loop_
_entity_poly.entity_id
_entity_poly.type
_entity_poly.pdbx_seq_one_letter_code
_entity_poly.pdbx_strand_id
1 'polypeptide(L)'
;MAIKESREIVIEASPEEILDVIGDFETMPEWSGPHQSAEVLDIGDDGRPSQVKMKVKVAGITDEQVVAYTWSGNEVSWTLVRSAQQRSQDGSYTLTPKGEATLVKFEITADPQVPLPGFVLRRAVKGTVDSATQQLRNRVLQVKKGK
;
A
#
# COMPACT_ATOMS: atom_id res chain seq x y z
N MET A 1 19.43 -6.93 -3.74
CA MET A 1 18.89 -6.84 -5.11
C MET A 1 17.50 -6.23 -5.05
N ALA A 2 17.30 -5.12 -5.72
CA ALA A 2 16.01 -4.45 -5.70
C ALA A 2 15.01 -5.12 -6.64
N ILE A 3 13.75 -5.16 -6.20
CA ILE A 3 12.65 -5.71 -6.97
C ILE A 3 11.71 -4.56 -7.31
N LYS A 4 11.32 -4.47 -8.57
CA LYS A 4 10.39 -3.45 -9.03
C LYS A 4 9.18 -4.11 -9.66
N GLU A 5 8.00 -3.72 -9.20
CA GLU A 5 6.73 -4.22 -9.74
C GLU A 5 5.73 -3.09 -9.89
N SER A 6 4.82 -3.24 -10.84
CA SER A 6 3.71 -2.32 -11.03
C SER A 6 2.48 -3.08 -11.50
N ARG A 7 1.32 -2.54 -11.18
CA ARG A 7 0.04 -3.09 -11.67
C ARG A 7 -0.99 -1.98 -11.71
N GLU A 8 -1.86 -2.07 -12.70
CA GLU A 8 -2.99 -1.15 -12.83
C GLU A 8 -4.29 -1.89 -12.58
N ILE A 9 -5.26 -1.18 -12.01
CA ILE A 9 -6.61 -1.71 -11.81
C ILE A 9 -7.59 -0.55 -11.95
N VAL A 10 -8.78 -0.84 -12.46
CA VAL A 10 -9.87 0.13 -12.50
C VAL A 10 -10.77 -0.10 -11.30
N ILE A 11 -11.06 0.98 -10.56
CA ILE A 11 -11.96 0.94 -9.41
C ILE A 11 -13.12 1.91 -9.67
N GLU A 12 -14.34 1.43 -9.51
CA GLU A 12 -15.56 2.19 -9.75
C GLU A 12 -15.87 3.12 -8.56
N ALA A 13 -14.96 4.08 -8.35
CA ALA A 13 -15.04 5.06 -7.27
C ALA A 13 -14.21 6.28 -7.69
N SER A 14 -14.42 7.40 -6.99
CA SER A 14 -13.64 8.61 -7.24
C SER A 14 -12.24 8.48 -6.64
N PRO A 15 -11.26 9.27 -7.14
CA PRO A 15 -9.94 9.28 -6.52
C PRO A 15 -10.00 9.60 -5.01
N GLU A 16 -10.85 10.53 -4.59
CA GLU A 16 -10.99 10.89 -3.17
C GLU A 16 -11.47 9.71 -2.33
N GLU A 17 -12.48 8.97 -2.81
CA GLU A 17 -12.97 7.78 -2.11
C GLU A 17 -11.88 6.72 -1.95
N ILE A 18 -11.05 6.56 -2.97
CA ILE A 18 -9.94 5.60 -2.95
C ILE A 18 -8.85 6.06 -1.99
N LEU A 19 -8.47 7.33 -2.05
CA LEU A 19 -7.45 7.88 -1.15
C LEU A 19 -7.87 7.82 0.31
N ASP A 20 -9.17 8.01 0.59
CA ASP A 20 -9.68 7.89 1.96
C ASP A 20 -9.52 6.48 2.51
N VAL A 21 -9.69 5.46 1.67
CA VAL A 21 -9.48 4.07 2.09
C VAL A 21 -8.00 3.79 2.29
N ILE A 22 -7.14 4.25 1.36
CA ILE A 22 -5.69 4.07 1.49
C ILE A 22 -5.17 4.73 2.77
N GLY A 23 -5.67 5.93 3.09
CA GLY A 23 -5.23 6.69 4.26
C GLY A 23 -5.80 6.22 5.58
N ASP A 24 -6.78 5.32 5.56
CA ASP A 24 -7.37 4.76 6.77
C ASP A 24 -6.58 3.53 7.22
N PHE A 25 -5.34 3.75 7.65
CA PHE A 25 -4.38 2.69 7.95
C PHE A 25 -4.84 1.79 9.09
N GLU A 26 -5.55 2.31 10.07
CA GLU A 26 -5.99 1.50 11.21
C GLU A 26 -6.95 0.39 10.80
N THR A 27 -7.69 0.56 9.70
CA THR A 27 -8.58 -0.47 9.16
C THR A 27 -7.89 -1.38 8.13
N MET A 28 -6.65 -1.07 7.75
CA MET A 28 -5.94 -1.83 6.73
C MET A 28 -5.85 -3.34 7.02
N PRO A 29 -5.64 -3.77 8.28
CA PRO A 29 -5.64 -5.21 8.58
C PRO A 29 -6.96 -5.92 8.27
N GLU A 30 -8.05 -5.18 8.17
CA GLU A 30 -9.37 -5.78 7.88
C GLU A 30 -9.52 -6.23 6.43
N TRP A 31 -8.73 -5.64 5.52
CA TRP A 31 -8.89 -5.93 4.09
C TRP A 31 -7.59 -6.33 3.39
N SER A 32 -6.45 -6.00 3.95
CA SER A 32 -5.14 -6.32 3.36
C SER A 32 -4.56 -7.56 4.02
N GLY A 33 -4.38 -8.63 3.24
CA GLY A 33 -3.83 -9.87 3.75
C GLY A 33 -2.48 -9.74 4.44
N PRO A 34 -1.49 -9.03 3.83
CA PRO A 34 -0.17 -8.89 4.44
C PRO A 34 -0.14 -8.05 5.72
N HIS A 35 -1.00 -7.05 5.85
CA HIS A 35 -0.94 -6.11 6.98
C HIS A 35 -1.63 -6.67 8.21
N GLN A 36 -0.87 -6.89 9.28
CA GLN A 36 -1.38 -7.41 10.55
C GLN A 36 -1.78 -6.30 11.51
N SER A 37 -1.07 -5.17 11.47
CA SER A 37 -1.39 -4.00 12.27
C SER A 37 -0.84 -2.76 11.61
N ALA A 38 -1.44 -1.63 11.92
CA ALA A 38 -0.96 -0.33 11.46
C ALA A 38 -1.30 0.73 12.49
N GLU A 39 -0.35 1.61 12.78
CA GLU A 39 -0.50 2.69 13.74
C GLU A 39 0.00 3.97 13.12
N VAL A 40 -0.84 4.99 13.07
CA VAL A 40 -0.44 6.31 12.56
C VAL A 40 0.41 6.99 13.62
N LEU A 41 1.66 7.31 13.28
CA LEU A 41 2.60 7.97 14.19
C LEU A 41 2.55 9.48 14.08
N ASP A 42 2.24 10.01 12.89
CA ASP A 42 2.22 11.44 12.65
C ASP A 42 1.24 11.77 11.53
N ILE A 43 0.65 12.96 11.60
CA ILE A 43 -0.31 13.46 10.62
C ILE A 43 0.23 14.77 10.08
N GLY A 44 0.22 14.91 8.74
CA GLY A 44 0.72 16.12 8.09
C GLY A 44 -0.27 17.27 8.14
N ASP A 45 0.16 18.43 7.65
CA ASP A 45 -0.65 19.64 7.62
C ASP A 45 -1.91 19.49 6.76
N ASP A 46 -1.89 18.55 5.82
CA ASP A 46 -3.04 18.24 4.95
C ASP A 46 -4.10 17.36 5.63
N GLY A 47 -3.86 16.96 6.89
CA GLY A 47 -4.75 16.06 7.61
C GLY A 47 -4.57 14.59 7.27
N ARG A 48 -3.65 14.26 6.38
CA ARG A 48 -3.35 12.88 5.97
C ARG A 48 -2.19 12.31 6.80
N PRO A 49 -2.19 10.99 7.05
CA PRO A 49 -1.07 10.38 7.77
C PRO A 49 0.26 10.56 7.05
N SER A 50 1.28 11.03 7.78
CA SER A 50 2.62 11.26 7.23
C SER A 50 3.63 10.20 7.64
N GLN A 51 3.43 9.55 8.79
CA GLN A 51 4.24 8.40 9.19
C GLN A 51 3.35 7.33 9.80
N VAL A 52 3.60 6.09 9.41
CA VAL A 52 2.81 4.94 9.84
C VAL A 52 3.74 3.80 10.20
N LYS A 53 3.49 3.19 11.36
CA LYS A 53 4.17 1.96 11.79
C LYS A 53 3.27 0.80 11.44
N MET A 54 3.81 -0.20 10.75
CA MET A 54 3.04 -1.36 10.34
C MET A 54 3.77 -2.65 10.64
N LYS A 55 2.98 -3.68 10.87
CA LYS A 55 3.46 -5.05 10.97
C LYS A 55 2.92 -5.79 9.76
N VAL A 56 3.83 -6.28 8.92
CA VAL A 56 3.49 -6.91 7.64
C VAL A 56 4.01 -8.33 7.66
N LYS A 57 3.18 -9.28 7.24
CA LYS A 57 3.59 -10.68 7.10
C LYS A 57 3.37 -11.12 5.66
N VAL A 58 4.44 -11.49 4.99
CA VAL A 58 4.41 -11.92 3.59
C VAL A 58 5.26 -13.18 3.46
N ALA A 59 4.67 -14.23 2.85
CA ALA A 59 5.35 -15.51 2.64
C ALA A 59 5.99 -16.07 3.92
N GLY A 60 5.31 -15.91 5.06
CA GLY A 60 5.78 -16.42 6.35
C GLY A 60 6.79 -15.53 7.07
N ILE A 61 7.20 -14.43 6.44
CA ILE A 61 8.18 -13.50 7.02
C ILE A 61 7.45 -12.28 7.58
N THR A 62 7.67 -11.99 8.84
CA THR A 62 7.08 -10.83 9.51
C THR A 62 8.09 -9.69 9.56
N ASP A 63 7.65 -8.50 9.18
CA ASP A 63 8.46 -7.29 9.22
C ASP A 63 7.70 -6.18 9.95
N GLU A 64 8.38 -5.52 10.87
CA GLU A 64 7.86 -4.32 11.51
C GLU A 64 8.57 -3.14 10.87
N GLN A 65 7.79 -2.24 10.26
CA GLN A 65 8.35 -1.15 9.48
C GLN A 65 7.68 0.18 9.79
N VAL A 66 8.43 1.26 9.60
CA VAL A 66 7.90 2.62 9.64
C VAL A 66 8.07 3.22 8.26
N VAL A 67 7.00 3.79 7.74
CA VAL A 67 6.92 4.29 6.37
C VAL A 67 6.46 5.75 6.40
N ALA A 68 7.11 6.60 5.61
CA ALA A 68 6.74 8.00 5.45
C ALA A 68 5.93 8.18 4.18
N TYR A 69 4.79 8.85 4.28
CA TYR A 69 3.85 9.07 3.18
C TYR A 69 3.82 10.52 2.75
N THR A 70 3.73 10.74 1.46
CA THR A 70 3.55 12.06 0.85
C THR A 70 2.31 12.02 -0.03
N TRP A 71 1.37 12.93 0.21
CA TRP A 71 0.09 13.02 -0.51
C TRP A 71 0.10 14.27 -1.37
N SER A 72 -0.23 14.14 -2.64
CA SER A 72 -0.24 15.27 -3.56
C SER A 72 -1.27 15.06 -4.66
N GLY A 73 -2.38 15.80 -4.61
CA GLY A 73 -3.45 15.66 -5.60
C GLY A 73 -3.99 14.24 -5.65
N ASN A 74 -3.92 13.61 -6.81
CA ASN A 74 -4.38 12.23 -7.02
C ASN A 74 -3.23 11.23 -6.93
N GLU A 75 -2.19 11.54 -6.15
CA GLU A 75 -1.04 10.68 -5.98
C GLU A 75 -0.67 10.56 -4.51
N VAL A 76 -0.28 9.37 -4.11
CA VAL A 76 0.34 9.14 -2.80
C VAL A 76 1.59 8.31 -3.02
N SER A 77 2.68 8.73 -2.38
CA SER A 77 3.94 7.99 -2.46
C SER A 77 4.48 7.76 -1.06
N TRP A 78 5.35 6.77 -0.92
CA TRP A 78 5.95 6.48 0.38
C TRP A 78 7.37 6.00 0.22
N THR A 79 8.12 6.17 1.31
CA THR A 79 9.48 5.67 1.43
C THR A 79 9.67 5.05 2.80
N LEU A 80 10.49 4.02 2.86
CA LEU A 80 10.78 3.31 4.09
C LEU A 80 11.66 4.16 5.01
N VAL A 81 11.24 4.34 6.26
CA VAL A 81 12.04 5.02 7.28
C VAL A 81 12.93 3.98 7.98
N ARG A 82 12.36 2.84 8.35
CA ARG A 82 13.13 1.74 8.93
C ARG A 82 12.38 0.42 8.80
N SER A 83 13.13 -0.67 8.75
CA SER A 83 12.62 -2.03 8.64
C SER A 83 13.69 -3.02 9.10
N ALA A 84 13.26 -4.15 9.67
CA ALA A 84 14.16 -5.23 10.02
C ALA A 84 14.51 -6.11 8.81
N GLN A 85 13.62 -6.17 7.81
CA GLN A 85 13.72 -7.11 6.69
C GLN A 85 14.11 -6.46 5.36
N GLN A 86 14.02 -5.14 5.26
CA GLN A 86 14.29 -4.43 4.01
C GLN A 86 15.31 -3.32 4.22
N ARG A 87 16.15 -3.10 3.19
CA ARG A 87 17.08 -1.95 3.16
C ARG A 87 16.38 -0.70 2.68
N SER A 88 15.47 -0.86 1.72
CA SER A 88 14.74 0.26 1.16
C SER A 88 13.42 -0.21 0.59
N GLN A 89 12.48 0.71 0.53
CA GLN A 89 11.22 0.52 -0.18
C GLN A 89 10.70 1.88 -0.59
N ASP A 90 10.31 1.99 -1.84
CA ASP A 90 9.62 3.16 -2.37
C ASP A 90 8.39 2.67 -3.12
N GLY A 91 7.28 3.33 -2.93
CA GLY A 91 6.05 2.96 -3.58
C GLY A 91 5.18 4.15 -3.90
N SER A 92 4.20 3.96 -4.76
CA SER A 92 3.25 5.00 -5.10
C SER A 92 1.95 4.45 -5.65
N TYR A 93 0.90 5.23 -5.47
CA TYR A 93 -0.36 5.10 -6.19
C TYR A 93 -0.56 6.37 -7.02
N THR A 94 -0.85 6.20 -8.29
CA THR A 94 -1.24 7.30 -9.17
C THR A 94 -2.68 7.03 -9.63
N LEU A 95 -3.58 7.98 -9.37
CA LEU A 95 -5.00 7.84 -9.65
C LEU A 95 -5.39 8.73 -10.80
N THR A 96 -5.95 8.12 -11.86
CA THR A 96 -6.40 8.86 -13.04
C THR A 96 -7.90 8.72 -13.17
N PRO A 97 -8.69 9.82 -13.06
CA PRO A 97 -10.14 9.76 -13.23
C PRO A 97 -10.52 9.27 -14.63
N LYS A 98 -11.51 8.37 -14.68
CA LYS A 98 -12.05 7.80 -15.92
C LYS A 98 -13.59 7.79 -15.82
N GLY A 99 -14.22 8.96 -15.97
CA GLY A 99 -15.66 9.08 -15.77
C GLY A 99 -16.03 8.83 -14.32
N GLU A 100 -16.86 7.84 -14.06
CA GLU A 100 -17.29 7.47 -12.70
C GLU A 100 -16.33 6.48 -12.03
N ALA A 101 -15.28 6.06 -12.75
CA ALA A 101 -14.27 5.15 -12.23
C ALA A 101 -12.92 5.84 -12.18
N THR A 102 -11.94 5.17 -11.61
CA THR A 102 -10.55 5.65 -11.51
C THR A 102 -9.61 4.54 -11.94
N LEU A 103 -8.65 4.88 -12.79
CA LEU A 103 -7.53 3.99 -13.09
C LEU A 103 -6.49 4.18 -12.00
N VAL A 104 -6.19 3.11 -11.29
CA VAL A 104 -5.23 3.11 -10.18
C VAL A 104 -3.97 2.40 -10.64
N LYS A 105 -2.84 3.10 -10.62
CA LYS A 105 -1.54 2.51 -10.92
C LYS A 105 -0.74 2.39 -9.64
N PHE A 106 -0.39 1.16 -9.29
CA PHE A 106 0.46 0.85 -8.13
C PHE A 106 1.86 0.52 -8.62
N GLU A 107 2.86 1.14 -8.01
CA GLU A 107 4.28 0.86 -8.27
C GLU A 107 5.00 0.67 -6.95
N ILE A 108 5.92 -0.31 -6.90
CA ILE A 108 6.74 -0.55 -5.73
C ILE A 108 8.13 -0.99 -6.15
N THR A 109 9.14 -0.48 -5.44
CA THR A 109 10.52 -0.93 -5.53
C THR A 109 10.97 -1.25 -4.12
N ALA A 110 11.44 -2.47 -3.90
CA ALA A 110 11.87 -2.94 -2.57
C ALA A 110 13.20 -3.66 -2.68
N ASP A 111 14.03 -3.50 -1.65
CA ASP A 111 15.33 -4.17 -1.56
C ASP A 111 15.40 -4.95 -0.25
N PRO A 112 15.26 -6.29 -0.28
CA PRO A 112 15.35 -7.12 0.92
C PRO A 112 16.75 -7.06 1.53
N GLN A 113 16.84 -7.07 2.87
CA GLN A 113 18.10 -7.13 3.61
C GLN A 113 18.84 -8.44 3.36
N VAL A 114 18.07 -9.54 3.29
CA VAL A 114 18.59 -10.87 3.18
C VAL A 114 18.10 -11.47 1.85
N PRO A 115 18.96 -12.11 1.07
CA PRO A 115 18.54 -12.77 -0.17
C PRO A 115 17.46 -13.82 0.13
N LEU A 116 16.38 -13.79 -0.63
CA LEU A 116 15.28 -14.75 -0.52
C LEU A 116 15.30 -15.72 -1.68
N PRO A 117 14.95 -17.01 -1.45
CA PRO A 117 14.74 -17.92 -2.57
C PRO A 117 13.72 -17.36 -3.56
N GLY A 118 13.94 -17.62 -4.85
CA GLY A 118 13.09 -17.04 -5.91
C GLY A 118 11.60 -17.29 -5.72
N PHE A 119 11.21 -18.50 -5.25
CA PHE A 119 9.79 -18.81 -5.05
C PHE A 119 9.18 -18.03 -3.86
N VAL A 120 9.97 -17.79 -2.80
CA VAL A 120 9.52 -16.97 -1.66
C VAL A 120 9.32 -15.55 -2.12
N LEU A 121 10.27 -15.03 -2.90
CA LEU A 121 10.24 -13.68 -3.43
C LEU A 121 9.00 -13.45 -4.32
N ARG A 122 8.72 -14.40 -5.22
CA ARG A 122 7.55 -14.31 -6.09
C ARG A 122 6.24 -14.29 -5.30
N ARG A 123 6.15 -15.10 -4.24
CA ARG A 123 4.96 -15.12 -3.36
C ARG A 123 4.81 -13.80 -2.62
N ALA A 124 5.91 -13.24 -2.13
CA ALA A 124 5.90 -11.96 -1.41
C ALA A 124 5.41 -10.83 -2.33
N VAL A 125 5.97 -10.77 -3.53
CA VAL A 125 5.58 -9.77 -4.54
C VAL A 125 4.11 -9.91 -4.92
N LYS A 126 3.67 -11.13 -5.19
CA LYS A 126 2.26 -11.39 -5.55
C LYS A 126 1.32 -10.96 -4.43
N GLY A 127 1.62 -11.30 -3.18
CA GLY A 127 0.80 -10.91 -2.04
C GLY A 127 0.70 -9.40 -1.88
N THR A 128 1.82 -8.70 -2.04
CA THR A 128 1.87 -7.24 -1.96
C THR A 128 1.05 -6.59 -3.07
N VAL A 129 1.23 -7.05 -4.30
CA VAL A 129 0.53 -6.47 -5.47
C VAL A 129 -0.97 -6.76 -5.41
N ASP A 130 -1.37 -7.98 -5.02
CA ASP A 130 -2.78 -8.34 -4.86
C ASP A 130 -3.45 -7.47 -3.79
N SER A 131 -2.76 -7.26 -2.65
CA SER A 131 -3.25 -6.39 -1.57
C SER A 131 -3.46 -4.95 -2.07
N ALA A 132 -2.46 -4.43 -2.75
CA ALA A 132 -2.45 -3.04 -3.21
C ALA A 132 -3.45 -2.77 -4.34
N THR A 133 -3.94 -3.78 -5.02
CA THR A 133 -4.86 -3.62 -6.15
C THR A 133 -6.21 -4.29 -5.91
N GLN A 134 -6.29 -5.60 -5.98
CA GLN A 134 -7.57 -6.31 -5.89
C GLN A 134 -8.21 -6.17 -4.51
N GLN A 135 -7.44 -6.31 -3.44
CA GLN A 135 -7.99 -6.20 -2.08
C GLN A 135 -8.38 -4.76 -1.78
N LEU A 136 -7.60 -3.79 -2.24
CA LEU A 136 -7.97 -2.36 -2.15
C LEU A 136 -9.29 -2.11 -2.88
N ARG A 137 -9.43 -2.59 -4.10
CA ARG A 137 -10.66 -2.42 -4.88
C ARG A 137 -11.87 -2.98 -4.12
N ASN A 138 -11.73 -4.19 -3.59
CA ASN A 138 -12.82 -4.83 -2.84
C ASN A 138 -13.23 -3.97 -1.64
N ARG A 139 -12.27 -3.43 -0.91
CA ARG A 139 -12.55 -2.59 0.26
C ARG A 139 -13.20 -1.26 -0.14
N VAL A 140 -12.69 -0.60 -1.19
CA VAL A 140 -13.26 0.66 -1.67
C VAL A 140 -14.72 0.48 -2.04
N LEU A 141 -15.03 -0.58 -2.78
CA LEU A 141 -16.42 -0.86 -3.20
C LEU A 141 -17.31 -1.20 -2.01
N GLN A 142 -16.77 -1.90 -1.01
CA GLN A 142 -17.49 -2.20 0.23
C GLN A 142 -17.84 -0.93 0.99
N VAL A 143 -16.89 -0.03 1.15
CA VAL A 143 -17.10 1.24 1.86
C VAL A 143 -18.10 2.12 1.10
N LYS A 144 -17.96 2.19 -0.22
CA LYS A 144 -18.86 2.97 -1.07
C LYS A 144 -20.29 2.45 -0.98
N LYS A 145 -20.46 1.13 -0.98
CA LYS A 145 -21.79 0.51 -0.89
C LYS A 145 -22.46 0.75 0.46
N GLY A 146 -21.66 0.91 1.53
CA GLY A 146 -22.17 1.17 2.88
C GLY A 146 -22.60 2.61 3.14
N LYS A 147 -22.41 3.51 2.17
CA LYS A 147 -22.78 4.92 2.32
C LYS A 147 -24.21 5.20 1.91
#